data_3c8aa1b088e721d2ee531a1361e76679
#
_entry.id   3c8aa1b088e721d2ee531a1361e76679
#
_cell.length_a   1.000
_cell.length_b   1.000
_cell.length_c   1.000
_cell.angle_alpha   90.00
_cell.angle_beta   90.00
_cell.angle_gamma   90.00
#
_symmetry.space_group_name_H-M   'P 1'
#
loop_
_entity.id
_entity.type
_entity.pdbx_description
1 polymer ?
#
loop_
_entity_poly.entity_id
_entity_poly.type
_entity_poly.pdbx_seq_one_letter_code
_entity_poly.pdbx_strand_id
1 'polypeptide(L)'
;PNYRSIIQFKNKYNENNFAEVVKVTFNSNAISLEDILKHFFETHDPTQLNRQGNDIGTQYRSTILYVNESQKKLSEGIIDEYQNLLTDNNYGKIRTKLESLDNFYFAEDYHQDYLKKNPNGYCPDLSTGIVFDNKKKSLLDNSFLLAGKQILILDSQSYCPYCEKLKENVTDSYKGSIPLTYRTSDQLHGLKINSPTWATPSIIFLGQRQKTPSKN
;
A
#
# COMPACT_ATOMS: atom_id res chain seq x y z
N PRO A 1 -8.42 -27.12 -13.39
CA PRO A 1 -9.24 -26.78 -12.22
C PRO A 1 -9.31 -25.26 -12.08
N ASN A 2 -10.50 -24.73 -11.80
CA ASN A 2 -10.63 -23.31 -11.54
C ASN A 2 -10.15 -22.97 -10.12
N TYR A 3 -9.88 -21.70 -9.84
CA TYR A 3 -9.41 -21.20 -8.53
C TYR A 3 -10.27 -21.71 -7.37
N ARG A 4 -11.59 -21.66 -7.51
CA ARG A 4 -12.54 -22.10 -6.50
C ARG A 4 -12.40 -23.58 -6.18
N SER A 5 -12.20 -24.45 -7.18
CA SER A 5 -11.97 -25.87 -6.95
C SER A 5 -10.64 -26.13 -6.25
N ILE A 6 -9.61 -25.34 -6.54
CA ILE A 6 -8.30 -25.45 -5.90
C ILE A 6 -8.38 -25.09 -4.41
N ILE A 7 -9.11 -24.05 -4.05
CA ILE A 7 -9.27 -23.61 -2.65
C ILE A 7 -10.28 -24.46 -1.87
N GLN A 8 -11.41 -24.83 -2.47
CA GLN A 8 -12.48 -25.56 -1.79
C GLN A 8 -12.16 -27.03 -1.50
N PHE A 9 -11.37 -27.68 -2.34
CA PHE A 9 -11.08 -29.12 -2.18
C PHE A 9 -10.02 -29.46 -1.14
N LYS A 10 -9.36 -28.46 -0.57
CA LYS A 10 -8.35 -28.71 0.47
C LYS A 10 -8.89 -28.25 1.82
N ASN A 11 -8.80 -29.14 2.78
CA ASN A 11 -9.15 -28.85 4.16
C ASN A 11 -8.53 -27.50 4.58
N LYS A 12 -9.35 -26.57 5.06
CA LYS A 12 -8.92 -25.22 5.49
C LYS A 12 -7.80 -25.21 6.55
N TYR A 13 -7.50 -26.37 7.11
CA TYR A 13 -6.41 -26.55 8.07
C TYR A 13 -5.19 -27.26 7.48
N ASN A 14 -5.20 -27.59 6.18
CA ASN A 14 -4.04 -28.21 5.53
C ASN A 14 -3.06 -27.13 5.07
N GLU A 15 -1.93 -27.00 5.72
CA GLU A 15 -0.89 -26.02 5.41
C GLU A 15 -0.21 -26.24 4.04
N ASN A 16 -0.42 -27.38 3.39
CA ASN A 16 0.07 -27.66 2.04
C ASN A 16 -0.92 -27.24 0.94
N ASN A 17 -2.00 -26.53 1.28
CA ASN A 17 -2.92 -26.00 0.28
C ASN A 17 -2.35 -24.71 -0.36
N PHE A 18 -2.97 -24.30 -1.48
CA PHE A 18 -2.69 -23.00 -2.11
C PHE A 18 -3.12 -21.85 -1.18
N ALA A 19 -2.33 -20.78 -1.19
CA ALA A 19 -2.70 -19.53 -0.54
C ALA A 19 -3.36 -18.59 -1.55
N GLU A 20 -4.26 -17.74 -1.07
CA GLU A 20 -4.78 -16.61 -1.82
C GLU A 20 -3.72 -15.51 -1.81
N VAL A 21 -3.19 -15.18 -2.98
CA VAL A 21 -2.05 -14.27 -3.13
C VAL A 21 -2.23 -13.33 -4.31
N VAL A 22 -1.55 -12.20 -4.28
CA VAL A 22 -1.46 -11.25 -5.39
C VAL A 22 -0.13 -11.45 -6.12
N LYS A 23 -0.20 -11.61 -7.43
CA LYS A 23 0.99 -11.60 -8.29
C LYS A 23 1.32 -10.16 -8.68
N VAL A 24 2.46 -9.68 -8.22
CA VAL A 24 2.95 -8.33 -8.53
C VAL A 24 3.95 -8.38 -9.68
N THR A 25 3.66 -7.63 -10.75
CA THR A 25 4.60 -7.38 -11.85
C THR A 25 4.95 -5.89 -11.84
N PHE A 26 6.22 -5.56 -11.72
CA PHE A 26 6.65 -4.17 -11.53
C PHE A 26 7.88 -3.82 -12.37
N ASN A 27 8.06 -2.52 -12.61
CA ASN A 27 9.25 -1.97 -13.23
C ASN A 27 10.27 -1.61 -12.15
N SER A 28 11.38 -2.34 -12.11
CA SER A 28 12.43 -2.15 -11.10
C SER A 28 13.13 -0.77 -11.15
N ASN A 29 12.96 -0.01 -12.25
CA ASN A 29 13.44 1.37 -12.32
C ASN A 29 12.47 2.37 -11.65
N ALA A 30 11.22 1.96 -11.41
CA ALA A 30 10.20 2.81 -10.80
C ALA A 30 9.99 2.51 -9.32
N ILE A 31 10.04 1.23 -8.94
CA ILE A 31 9.87 0.77 -7.55
C ILE A 31 10.78 -0.42 -7.29
N SER A 32 11.37 -0.49 -6.11
CA SER A 32 12.21 -1.63 -5.72
C SER A 32 11.36 -2.78 -5.16
N LEU A 33 11.90 -4.01 -5.21
CA LEU A 33 11.30 -5.15 -4.51
C LEU A 33 11.27 -4.92 -3.00
N GLU A 34 12.27 -4.23 -2.46
CA GLU A 34 12.32 -3.85 -1.04
C GLU A 34 11.11 -2.99 -0.64
N ASP A 35 10.78 -1.96 -1.44
CA ASP A 35 9.62 -1.11 -1.16
C ASP A 35 8.29 -1.89 -1.23
N ILE A 36 8.18 -2.83 -2.19
CA ILE A 36 7.00 -3.70 -2.31
C ILE A 36 6.86 -4.61 -1.08
N LEU A 37 7.95 -5.20 -0.61
CA LEU A 37 7.95 -6.06 0.58
C LEU A 37 7.66 -5.27 1.86
N LYS A 38 8.21 -4.08 1.99
CA LYS A 38 7.90 -3.19 3.11
C LYS A 38 6.42 -2.84 3.13
N HIS A 39 5.87 -2.45 1.98
CA HIS A 39 4.44 -2.17 1.85
C HIS A 39 3.57 -3.40 2.20
N PHE A 40 3.97 -4.59 1.77
CA PHE A 40 3.28 -5.83 2.13
C PHE A 40 3.15 -6.00 3.65
N PHE A 41 4.23 -5.79 4.42
CA PHE A 41 4.20 -5.91 5.88
C PHE A 41 3.42 -4.79 6.57
N GLU A 42 3.44 -3.58 6.02
CA GLU A 42 2.75 -2.42 6.55
C GLU A 42 1.23 -2.47 6.36
N THR A 43 0.73 -3.27 5.41
CA THR A 43 -0.69 -3.29 5.02
C THR A 43 -1.51 -4.45 5.62
N HIS A 44 -0.89 -5.34 6.41
CA HIS A 44 -1.60 -6.40 7.10
C HIS A 44 -0.94 -6.73 8.45
N ASP A 45 -1.60 -7.55 9.27
CA ASP A 45 -1.02 -8.09 10.50
C ASP A 45 -0.33 -9.43 10.23
N PRO A 46 1.02 -9.48 10.09
CA PRO A 46 1.75 -10.69 9.78
C PRO A 46 1.89 -11.64 10.98
N THR A 47 1.40 -11.26 12.17
CA THR A 47 1.44 -12.12 13.36
C THR A 47 0.28 -13.11 13.42
N GLN A 48 -0.71 -12.94 12.56
CA GLN A 48 -1.88 -13.82 12.50
C GLN A 48 -1.55 -15.16 11.84
N LEU A 49 -1.85 -16.25 12.53
CA LEU A 49 -1.62 -17.60 12.01
C LEU A 49 -2.84 -18.08 11.21
N ASN A 50 -2.63 -18.46 9.94
CA ASN A 50 -3.64 -19.04 9.07
C ASN A 50 -4.95 -18.24 9.02
N ARG A 51 -4.85 -16.92 9.01
CA ARG A 51 -5.99 -16.01 8.88
C ARG A 51 -5.53 -14.62 8.43
N GLN A 52 -6.48 -13.85 7.94
CA GLN A 52 -6.35 -12.42 7.71
C GLN A 52 -7.65 -11.73 8.16
N GLY A 53 -7.62 -11.12 9.35
CA GLY A 53 -8.83 -10.55 9.96
C GLY A 53 -9.93 -11.59 10.18
N ASN A 54 -11.09 -11.41 9.53
CA ASN A 54 -12.24 -12.31 9.62
C ASN A 54 -12.12 -13.55 8.72
N ASP A 55 -11.20 -13.55 7.76
CA ASP A 55 -10.97 -14.68 6.87
C ASP A 55 -10.08 -15.71 7.55
N ILE A 56 -10.68 -16.83 7.95
CA ILE A 56 -10.02 -17.89 8.75
C ILE A 56 -9.83 -19.13 7.89
N GLY A 57 -8.57 -19.57 7.79
CA GLY A 57 -8.16 -20.78 7.07
C GLY A 57 -6.74 -20.66 6.53
N THR A 58 -6.11 -21.80 6.26
CA THR A 58 -4.73 -21.85 5.75
C THR A 58 -4.57 -21.17 4.38
N GLN A 59 -5.65 -21.06 3.59
CA GLN A 59 -5.66 -20.33 2.32
C GLN A 59 -5.47 -18.81 2.51
N TYR A 60 -5.74 -18.28 3.68
CA TYR A 60 -5.60 -16.84 4.01
C TYR A 60 -4.35 -16.54 4.84
N ARG A 61 -3.42 -17.51 4.90
CA ARG A 61 -2.15 -17.29 5.58
C ARG A 61 -1.32 -16.21 4.92
N SER A 62 -0.64 -15.42 5.71
CA SER A 62 0.39 -14.52 5.21
C SER A 62 1.53 -15.32 4.57
N THR A 63 1.88 -15.04 3.32
CA THR A 63 2.94 -15.75 2.61
C THR A 63 3.60 -14.88 1.54
N ILE A 64 4.91 -15.08 1.37
CA ILE A 64 5.71 -14.52 0.28
C ILE A 64 6.18 -15.69 -0.58
N LEU A 65 5.84 -15.65 -1.87
CA LEU A 65 6.25 -16.66 -2.84
C LEU A 65 7.34 -16.07 -3.74
N TYR A 66 8.59 -16.47 -3.52
CA TYR A 66 9.73 -15.98 -4.29
C TYR A 66 10.01 -16.85 -5.53
N VAL A 67 10.63 -16.27 -6.55
CA VAL A 67 10.98 -16.95 -7.82
C VAL A 67 12.49 -17.17 -7.98
N ASN A 68 13.32 -16.62 -7.10
CA ASN A 68 14.77 -16.83 -7.11
C ASN A 68 15.41 -16.52 -5.75
N GLU A 69 16.65 -16.95 -5.56
CA GLU A 69 17.38 -16.80 -4.30
C GLU A 69 17.64 -15.34 -3.90
N SER A 70 17.73 -14.43 -4.86
CA SER A 70 17.91 -12.99 -4.58
C SER A 70 16.67 -12.42 -3.89
N GLN A 71 15.46 -12.78 -4.39
CA GLN A 71 14.20 -12.39 -3.76
C GLN A 71 14.03 -13.01 -2.38
N LYS A 72 14.40 -14.30 -2.24
CA LYS A 72 14.36 -14.99 -0.94
C LYS A 72 15.21 -14.26 0.09
N LYS A 73 16.50 -14.03 -0.22
CA LYS A 73 17.43 -13.37 0.69
C LYS A 73 16.97 -11.96 1.09
N LEU A 74 16.44 -11.20 0.14
CA LEU A 74 15.88 -9.87 0.45
C LEU A 74 14.68 -9.98 1.37
N SER A 75 13.76 -10.93 1.09
CA SER A 75 12.58 -11.16 1.92
C SER A 75 12.94 -11.56 3.35
N GLU A 76 13.93 -12.43 3.53
CA GLU A 76 14.47 -12.81 4.85
C GLU A 76 14.93 -11.57 5.63
N GLY A 77 15.71 -10.68 5.00
CA GLY A 77 16.17 -9.45 5.64
C GLY A 77 15.03 -8.51 6.04
N ILE A 78 14.02 -8.36 5.19
CA ILE A 78 12.85 -7.53 5.48
C ILE A 78 11.98 -8.13 6.60
N ILE A 79 11.83 -9.47 6.63
CA ILE A 79 11.15 -10.17 7.72
C ILE A 79 11.84 -9.89 9.06
N ASP A 80 13.16 -10.01 9.11
CA ASP A 80 13.93 -9.78 10.33
C ASP A 80 13.84 -8.32 10.78
N GLU A 81 13.92 -7.36 9.86
CA GLU A 81 13.78 -5.93 10.16
C GLU A 81 12.38 -5.63 10.73
N TYR A 82 11.32 -6.13 10.10
CA TYR A 82 9.96 -5.90 10.57
C TYR A 82 9.64 -6.62 11.88
N GLN A 83 10.22 -7.82 12.09
CA GLN A 83 10.10 -8.52 13.37
C GLN A 83 10.66 -7.70 14.54
N ASN A 84 11.78 -7.02 14.33
CA ASN A 84 12.34 -6.14 15.37
C ASN A 84 11.38 -4.98 15.67
N LEU A 85 10.82 -4.33 14.64
CA LEU A 85 9.84 -3.25 14.82
C LEU A 85 8.59 -3.73 15.56
N LEU A 86 8.07 -4.92 15.23
CA LEU A 86 6.93 -5.52 15.90
C LEU A 86 7.24 -5.81 17.38
N THR A 87 8.42 -6.35 17.66
CA THR A 87 8.87 -6.67 19.01
C THR A 87 8.97 -5.43 19.88
N ASP A 88 9.56 -4.35 19.35
CA ASP A 88 9.69 -3.05 20.04
C ASP A 88 8.32 -2.41 20.35
N ASN A 89 7.29 -2.79 19.61
CA ASN A 89 5.91 -2.34 19.79
C ASN A 89 5.00 -3.38 20.48
N ASN A 90 5.58 -4.40 21.12
CA ASN A 90 4.88 -5.46 21.87
C ASN A 90 3.95 -6.36 21.02
N TYR A 91 4.21 -6.48 19.73
CA TYR A 91 3.53 -7.45 18.86
C TYR A 91 4.17 -8.84 18.93
N GLY A 92 3.43 -9.83 18.48
CA GLY A 92 3.88 -11.22 18.44
C GLY A 92 4.89 -11.51 17.32
N LYS A 93 5.20 -12.80 17.19
CA LYS A 93 6.12 -13.28 16.14
C LYS A 93 5.43 -13.29 14.78
N ILE A 94 6.16 -12.87 13.73
CA ILE A 94 5.74 -13.00 12.34
C ILE A 94 5.41 -14.45 12.00
N ARG A 95 4.30 -14.67 11.34
CA ARG A 95 3.78 -15.97 10.86
C ARG A 95 3.80 -16.08 9.35
N THR A 96 4.26 -15.04 8.65
CA THR A 96 4.43 -15.05 7.20
C THR A 96 5.33 -16.20 6.78
N LYS A 97 4.86 -17.05 5.86
CA LYS A 97 5.68 -18.10 5.26
C LYS A 97 6.47 -17.54 4.08
N LEU A 98 7.71 -17.99 3.93
CA LEU A 98 8.56 -17.67 2.80
C LEU A 98 8.82 -18.97 2.03
N GLU A 99 8.21 -19.10 0.85
CA GLU A 99 8.19 -20.35 0.08
C GLU A 99 8.57 -20.07 -1.38
N SER A 100 9.11 -21.09 -2.07
CA SER A 100 9.34 -21.00 -3.52
C SER A 100 8.01 -21.02 -4.27
N LEU A 101 7.88 -20.22 -5.31
CA LEU A 101 6.73 -20.25 -6.20
C LEU A 101 6.85 -21.43 -7.17
N ASP A 102 6.02 -22.46 -6.97
CA ASP A 102 5.93 -23.58 -7.89
C ASP A 102 4.91 -23.33 -9.00
N ASN A 103 3.68 -22.99 -8.60
CA ASN A 103 2.55 -22.81 -9.52
C ASN A 103 1.71 -21.59 -9.09
N PHE A 104 1.25 -20.82 -10.07
CA PHE A 104 0.33 -19.72 -9.88
C PHE A 104 -0.93 -19.93 -10.73
N TYR A 105 -2.10 -19.76 -10.12
CA TYR A 105 -3.39 -19.88 -10.78
C TYR A 105 -4.16 -18.58 -10.63
N PHE A 106 -4.66 -18.05 -11.73
CA PHE A 106 -5.50 -16.85 -11.67
C PHE A 106 -6.84 -17.16 -11.01
N ALA A 107 -7.27 -16.27 -10.13
CA ALA A 107 -8.64 -16.24 -9.65
C ALA A 107 -9.58 -15.84 -10.79
N GLU A 108 -10.87 -16.13 -10.63
CA GLU A 108 -11.91 -15.81 -11.60
C GLU A 108 -12.00 -14.30 -11.86
N ASP A 109 -12.47 -13.93 -13.05
CA ASP A 109 -12.54 -12.53 -13.51
C ASP A 109 -13.28 -11.58 -12.53
N TYR A 110 -14.25 -12.08 -11.78
CA TYR A 110 -14.96 -11.25 -10.80
C TYR A 110 -14.13 -10.93 -9.57
N HIS A 111 -13.05 -11.68 -9.29
CA HIS A 111 -12.06 -11.36 -8.24
C HIS A 111 -10.97 -10.41 -8.73
N GLN A 112 -10.71 -10.35 -10.05
CA GLN A 112 -9.74 -9.41 -10.60
C GLN A 112 -10.30 -7.99 -10.51
N ASP A 113 -9.46 -7.03 -10.08
CA ASP A 113 -9.88 -5.63 -9.89
C ASP A 113 -11.14 -5.48 -9.00
N TYR A 114 -11.23 -6.30 -7.93
CA TYR A 114 -12.45 -6.43 -7.13
C TYR A 114 -12.98 -5.07 -6.63
N LEU A 115 -12.12 -4.24 -6.02
CA LEU A 115 -12.52 -2.94 -5.50
C LEU A 115 -12.85 -1.94 -6.61
N LYS A 116 -12.23 -2.05 -7.78
CA LYS A 116 -12.58 -1.24 -8.96
C LYS A 116 -13.99 -1.56 -9.45
N LYS A 117 -14.36 -2.84 -9.45
CA LYS A 117 -15.71 -3.32 -9.83
C LYS A 117 -16.74 -3.11 -8.71
N ASN A 118 -16.30 -3.15 -7.46
CA ASN A 118 -17.12 -3.04 -6.24
C ASN A 118 -16.53 -1.97 -5.31
N PRO A 119 -16.73 -0.68 -5.57
CA PRO A 119 -16.10 0.40 -4.79
C PRO A 119 -16.42 0.39 -3.30
N ASN A 120 -17.55 -0.23 -2.91
CA ASN A 120 -17.97 -0.42 -1.51
C ASN A 120 -17.73 -1.88 -1.04
N GLY A 121 -16.92 -2.64 -1.77
CA GLY A 121 -16.60 -4.02 -1.44
C GLY A 121 -15.81 -4.13 -0.13
N TYR A 122 -15.89 -5.29 0.50
CA TYR A 122 -15.14 -5.57 1.71
C TYR A 122 -13.63 -5.61 1.43
N CYS A 123 -12.91 -4.68 2.00
CA CYS A 123 -11.45 -4.64 2.04
C CYS A 123 -11.03 -3.87 3.31
N PRO A 124 -11.01 -4.52 4.47
CA PRO A 124 -10.68 -3.87 5.72
C PRO A 124 -9.19 -3.52 5.77
N ASP A 125 -8.86 -2.42 6.43
CA ASP A 125 -7.49 -2.18 6.89
C ASP A 125 -7.20 -3.16 8.04
N LEU A 126 -6.24 -4.03 7.82
CA LEU A 126 -5.83 -5.06 8.77
C LEU A 126 -4.39 -4.84 9.25
N SER A 127 -3.83 -3.66 8.99
CA SER A 127 -2.46 -3.30 9.37
C SER A 127 -2.28 -3.27 10.89
N THR A 128 -1.03 -3.47 11.33
CA THR A 128 -0.62 -3.25 12.72
C THR A 128 -0.46 -1.76 13.05
N GLY A 129 -0.44 -0.90 12.04
CA GLY A 129 -0.07 0.51 12.16
C GLY A 129 1.44 0.76 12.32
N ILE A 130 2.24 -0.31 12.36
CA ILE A 130 3.70 -0.21 12.44
C ILE A 130 4.26 -0.08 11.03
N VAL A 131 5.15 0.89 10.85
CA VAL A 131 5.80 1.18 9.57
C VAL A 131 7.31 1.08 9.72
N PHE A 132 8.01 0.72 8.65
CA PHE A 132 9.46 0.80 8.60
C PHE A 132 9.91 2.25 8.80
N ASP A 133 10.98 2.45 9.57
CA ASP A 133 11.50 3.80 9.80
C ASP A 133 11.94 4.44 8.48
N ASN A 134 11.13 5.35 7.98
CA ASN A 134 11.36 6.08 6.74
C ASN A 134 12.48 7.13 6.84
N LYS A 135 13.28 7.14 7.91
CA LYS A 135 14.44 8.06 8.02
C LYS A 135 15.46 7.88 6.90
N LYS A 136 15.40 6.77 6.15
CA LYS A 136 16.19 6.56 4.91
C LYS A 136 15.42 6.83 3.61
N LYS A 137 14.08 6.98 3.64
CA LYS A 137 13.40 7.60 2.50
C LYS A 137 13.93 9.02 2.47
N SER A 138 14.71 9.35 1.43
CA SER A 138 15.08 10.73 1.18
C SER A 138 13.81 11.56 1.33
N LEU A 139 13.77 12.41 2.37
CA LEU A 139 12.64 13.30 2.58
C LEU A 139 12.39 13.98 1.25
N LEU A 140 11.25 13.70 0.62
CA LEU A 140 10.92 14.32 -0.66
C LEU A 140 11.04 15.82 -0.45
N ASP A 141 11.90 16.44 -1.25
CA ASP A 141 12.04 17.90 -1.19
C ASP A 141 10.71 18.52 -1.61
N ASN A 142 10.03 19.11 -0.63
CA ASN A 142 8.79 19.83 -0.83
C ASN A 142 9.01 21.36 -0.90
N SER A 143 10.25 21.82 -0.88
CA SER A 143 10.58 23.26 -0.88
C SER A 143 10.00 23.97 -2.11
N PHE A 144 9.99 23.29 -3.27
CA PHE A 144 9.42 23.84 -4.50
C PHE A 144 7.90 24.06 -4.41
N LEU A 145 7.19 23.29 -3.58
CA LEU A 145 5.75 23.48 -3.35
C LEU A 145 5.45 24.80 -2.61
N LEU A 146 6.44 25.34 -1.91
CA LEU A 146 6.34 26.63 -1.21
C LEU A 146 6.83 27.81 -2.06
N ALA A 147 7.51 27.55 -3.17
CA ALA A 147 8.16 28.58 -3.97
C ALA A 147 7.20 29.35 -4.91
N GLY A 148 5.96 28.88 -5.09
CA GLY A 148 5.03 29.49 -6.03
C GLY A 148 3.61 28.94 -5.92
N LYS A 149 2.81 29.21 -6.98
CA LYS A 149 1.48 28.62 -7.10
C LYS A 149 1.61 27.15 -7.50
N GLN A 150 1.00 26.26 -6.75
CA GLN A 150 1.01 24.82 -6.98
C GLN A 150 -0.38 24.24 -6.75
N ILE A 151 -0.72 23.20 -7.48
CA ILE A 151 -1.84 22.32 -7.18
C ILE A 151 -1.27 21.06 -6.56
N LEU A 152 -1.59 20.83 -5.30
CA LEU A 152 -1.19 19.62 -4.58
C LEU A 152 -2.40 18.69 -4.49
N ILE A 153 -2.25 17.49 -5.05
CA ILE A 153 -3.23 16.42 -4.91
C ILE A 153 -2.78 15.50 -3.78
N LEU A 154 -3.59 15.38 -2.75
CA LEU A 154 -3.40 14.37 -1.72
C LEU A 154 -4.05 13.07 -2.17
N ASP A 155 -3.22 12.09 -2.39
CA ASP A 155 -3.60 10.74 -2.76
C ASP A 155 -3.62 9.82 -1.53
N SER A 156 -4.24 8.67 -1.62
CA SER A 156 -4.22 7.65 -0.59
C SER A 156 -2.91 6.85 -0.64
N GLN A 157 -2.45 6.40 0.52
CA GLN A 157 -1.35 5.42 0.62
C GLN A 157 -1.77 4.02 0.16
N SER A 158 -3.08 3.74 0.19
CA SER A 158 -3.69 2.49 -0.26
C SER A 158 -4.54 2.74 -1.50
N TYR A 159 -5.03 1.66 -2.12
CA TYR A 159 -5.92 1.77 -3.27
C TYR A 159 -7.14 2.65 -2.96
N CYS A 160 -7.34 3.67 -3.77
CA CYS A 160 -8.42 4.65 -3.62
C CYS A 160 -9.16 4.82 -4.97
N PRO A 161 -10.34 4.22 -5.13
CA PRO A 161 -11.11 4.32 -6.38
C PRO A 161 -11.43 5.76 -6.79
N TYR A 162 -11.61 6.65 -5.83
CA TYR A 162 -11.87 8.07 -6.08
C TYR A 162 -10.62 8.80 -6.56
N CYS A 163 -9.45 8.38 -6.08
CA CYS A 163 -8.17 8.93 -6.52
C CYS A 163 -7.88 8.55 -7.97
N GLU A 164 -8.14 7.30 -8.35
CA GLU A 164 -8.01 6.86 -9.75
C GLU A 164 -8.97 7.59 -10.67
N LYS A 165 -10.25 7.74 -10.26
CA LYS A 165 -11.21 8.54 -11.05
C LYS A 165 -10.79 9.99 -11.19
N LEU A 166 -10.18 10.59 -10.18
CA LEU A 166 -9.65 11.95 -10.28
C LEU A 166 -8.50 12.02 -11.30
N LYS A 167 -7.60 11.05 -11.29
CA LYS A 167 -6.51 10.95 -12.26
C LYS A 167 -7.06 10.84 -13.67
N GLU A 168 -7.83 9.83 -13.95
CA GLU A 168 -8.38 9.54 -15.28
C GLU A 168 -9.21 10.71 -15.86
N ASN A 169 -10.10 11.29 -15.05
CA ASN A 169 -11.08 12.28 -15.55
C ASN A 169 -10.59 13.72 -15.51
N VAL A 170 -9.61 14.05 -14.70
CA VAL A 170 -9.21 15.44 -14.45
C VAL A 170 -7.72 15.64 -14.64
N THR A 171 -6.88 14.92 -13.88
CA THR A 171 -5.48 15.30 -13.76
C THR A 171 -4.60 14.80 -14.89
N ASP A 172 -4.90 13.67 -15.51
CA ASP A 172 -4.17 13.14 -16.67
C ASP A 172 -4.35 14.01 -17.91
N SER A 173 -5.47 14.71 -18.02
CA SER A 173 -5.78 15.64 -19.09
C SER A 173 -5.44 17.10 -18.74
N TYR A 174 -4.95 17.39 -17.54
CA TYR A 174 -4.68 18.74 -17.08
C TYR A 174 -3.55 19.40 -17.90
N LYS A 175 -3.86 20.55 -18.51
CA LYS A 175 -2.93 21.35 -19.31
C LYS A 175 -2.79 22.80 -18.79
N GLY A 176 -3.13 23.02 -17.53
CA GLY A 176 -3.05 24.33 -16.90
C GLY A 176 -1.60 24.79 -16.69
N SER A 177 -1.42 26.09 -16.51
CA SER A 177 -0.10 26.70 -16.27
C SER A 177 0.42 26.55 -14.85
N ILE A 178 -0.43 26.12 -13.90
CA ILE A 178 -0.04 25.91 -12.51
C ILE A 178 0.45 24.46 -12.37
N PRO A 179 1.69 24.21 -11.92
CA PRO A 179 2.18 22.85 -11.75
C PRO A 179 1.29 22.03 -10.81
N LEU A 180 1.09 20.75 -11.15
CA LEU A 180 0.31 19.81 -10.39
C LEU A 180 1.24 18.72 -9.84
N THR A 181 1.14 18.45 -8.54
CA THR A 181 1.99 17.50 -7.83
C THR A 181 1.15 16.60 -6.97
N TYR A 182 1.47 15.30 -6.99
CA TYR A 182 0.85 14.31 -6.11
C TYR A 182 1.72 14.07 -4.88
N ARG A 183 1.05 13.90 -3.72
CA ARG A 183 1.66 13.45 -2.46
C ARG A 183 0.66 12.61 -1.69
N THR A 184 1.17 11.71 -0.89
CA THR A 184 0.41 11.06 0.18
C THR A 184 0.59 11.84 1.49
N SER A 185 -0.20 11.57 2.49
CA SER A 185 -0.18 12.32 3.76
C SER A 185 1.18 12.25 4.49
N ASP A 186 1.87 11.11 4.39
CA ASP A 186 3.22 10.89 4.95
C ASP A 186 4.32 11.65 4.20
N GLN A 187 4.06 12.04 2.96
CA GLN A 187 4.99 12.78 2.11
C GLN A 187 4.92 14.30 2.26
N LEU A 188 4.10 14.80 3.18
CA LEU A 188 3.89 16.25 3.41
C LEU A 188 4.94 16.88 4.32
N HIS A 189 6.04 16.22 4.57
CA HIS A 189 7.09 16.70 5.46
C HIS A 189 7.54 18.14 5.12
N GLY A 190 7.61 18.99 6.11
CA GLY A 190 7.95 20.42 5.95
C GLY A 190 6.80 21.32 5.49
N LEU A 191 5.64 20.77 5.15
CA LEU A 191 4.44 21.54 4.78
C LEU A 191 3.51 21.66 5.98
N LYS A 192 3.11 22.89 6.31
CA LYS A 192 2.03 23.16 7.27
C LYS A 192 0.73 23.35 6.49
N ILE A 193 -0.07 22.31 6.40
CA ILE A 193 -1.36 22.36 5.73
C ILE A 193 -2.45 22.34 6.79
N ASN A 194 -3.17 23.45 6.91
CA ASN A 194 -4.30 23.57 7.84
C ASN A 194 -5.55 22.98 7.17
N SER A 195 -5.72 21.68 7.28
CA SER A 195 -6.97 21.02 6.92
C SER A 195 -7.49 20.24 8.12
N PRO A 196 -8.74 20.43 8.53
CA PRO A 196 -9.29 19.77 9.71
C PRO A 196 -9.57 18.26 9.51
N THR A 197 -9.63 17.79 8.27
CA THR A 197 -9.88 16.38 7.94
C THR A 197 -9.15 16.01 6.67
N TRP A 198 -8.48 14.85 6.69
CA TRP A 198 -7.82 14.28 5.53
C TRP A 198 -8.75 13.29 4.86
N ALA A 199 -9.44 13.74 3.82
CA ALA A 199 -10.12 12.84 2.91
C ALA A 199 -9.32 12.73 1.62
N THR A 200 -9.18 11.54 1.07
CA THR A 200 -8.53 11.32 -0.23
C THR A 200 -9.57 10.98 -1.30
N PRO A 201 -9.43 11.52 -2.50
CA PRO A 201 -8.46 12.55 -2.89
C PRO A 201 -8.82 13.94 -2.35
N SER A 202 -7.80 14.74 -2.01
CA SER A 202 -7.98 16.16 -1.70
C SER A 202 -7.16 17.02 -2.64
N ILE A 203 -7.74 18.12 -3.12
CA ILE A 203 -7.07 19.10 -3.99
C ILE A 203 -6.76 20.33 -3.16
N ILE A 204 -5.49 20.69 -3.06
CA ILE A 204 -5.01 21.82 -2.28
C ILE A 204 -4.31 22.81 -3.21
N PHE A 205 -4.76 24.06 -3.18
CA PHE A 205 -4.10 25.14 -3.89
C PHE A 205 -3.09 25.79 -2.95
N LEU A 206 -1.81 25.66 -3.27
CA LEU A 206 -0.73 26.34 -2.58
C LEU A 206 -0.44 27.66 -3.30
N GLY A 207 -0.34 28.75 -2.57
CA GLY A 207 -0.11 30.07 -3.15
C GLY A 207 0.35 31.07 -2.11
N GLN A 208 0.76 32.27 -2.56
CA GLN A 208 1.21 33.33 -1.66
C GLN A 208 0.17 33.65 -0.58
N ARG A 209 0.64 33.88 0.65
CA ARG A 209 -0.16 34.41 1.77
C ARG A 209 -1.02 35.57 1.27
N GLN A 210 -2.33 35.44 1.40
CA GLN A 210 -3.17 36.65 1.37
C GLN A 210 -2.65 37.58 2.46
N LYS A 211 -2.17 38.74 2.09
CA LYS A 211 -1.95 39.84 3.04
C LYS A 211 -3.29 40.13 3.69
N THR A 212 -3.42 39.82 4.96
CA THR A 212 -4.57 40.32 5.74
C THR A 212 -4.60 41.83 5.58
N PRO A 213 -5.74 42.45 5.22
CA PRO A 213 -5.85 43.90 5.23
C PRO A 213 -5.52 44.39 6.63
N SER A 214 -4.57 45.29 6.73
CA SER A 214 -4.32 46.03 7.98
C SER A 214 -5.61 46.76 8.35
N LYS A 215 -6.19 46.42 9.48
CA LYS A 215 -7.24 47.24 10.07
C LYS A 215 -6.56 48.56 10.47
N ASN A 216 -6.86 49.63 9.74
CA ASN A 216 -6.73 50.98 10.21
C ASN A 216 -7.84 51.29 11.22
#